data_12e737de6131820dc61eb72563daa012
#
_entry.id   12e737de6131820dc61eb72563daa012
#
_cell.length_a   1.000
_cell.length_b   1.000
_cell.length_c   1.000
_cell.angle_alpha   90.00
_cell.angle_beta   90.00
_cell.angle_gamma   90.00
#
_symmetry.space_group_name_H-M   'P 1'
#
loop_
_entity.id
_entity.type
_entity.pdbx_description
1 polymer ?
#
loop_
_entity_poly.entity_id
_entity_poly.type
_entity_poly.pdbx_seq_one_letter_code
_entity_poly.pdbx_strand_id
1 'polypeptide(L)'
;MSSFGQTYFISIFAGEIRTTFDLSHGDWGAIYGFGTFASAIAMVWAGGLTDIMRVRRLGPIVLAALAASCLFMAFNPWVALLPVVIFCLRFSGQGMSTHIAAVGMSRWFAANRGKALSVANLGFSIGEATYPLLVVALMMLFVWQGIWVLAAFIAVLSIPALVWLLREERSPESMATEDQSVGMNGRHWTRNQTLAHPLFWFMMPAFVGQSAFNTAFFFLQVHFSEIKGWDHFQLVAMFPIYTGVAIGSMILSGVLLDKIGTARLIPYFQLPMIFAFLLFAYGQSLLAALLGFVLLGLTSGATATLPNAFWAENFGTKHLGSIKATAAAAMVLGSAIGPALTGVLLDFGLPLEAQYVGVSVFFGASSLLMWVGVSRARNSTPT
;
A
#
# COMPACT_ATOMS: atom_id res chain seq x y z
N MET A 1 -4.24 14.04 -1.91
CA MET A 1 -4.70 13.83 -3.28
C MET A 1 -4.47 12.40 -3.78
N SER A 2 -3.37 11.73 -3.47
CA SER A 2 -3.15 10.31 -3.87
C SER A 2 -4.27 9.36 -3.44
N SER A 3 -5.03 9.72 -2.42
CA SER A 3 -6.12 8.93 -1.85
C SER A 3 -7.17 8.50 -2.87
N PHE A 4 -7.52 9.34 -3.83
CA PHE A 4 -8.54 9.05 -4.85
C PHE A 4 -8.17 7.88 -5.78
N GLY A 5 -6.88 7.53 -5.87
CA GLY A 5 -6.42 6.33 -6.58
C GLY A 5 -6.04 5.16 -5.67
N GLN A 6 -6.28 5.26 -4.36
CA GLN A 6 -5.95 4.19 -3.41
C GLN A 6 -7.07 3.16 -3.27
N THR A 7 -6.69 1.95 -2.89
CA THR A 7 -7.65 0.84 -2.71
C THR A 7 -8.74 1.19 -1.71
N TYR A 8 -8.36 1.74 -0.55
CA TYR A 8 -9.31 2.07 0.51
C TYR A 8 -10.37 3.10 0.10
N PHE A 9 -10.08 3.93 -0.92
CA PHE A 9 -11.04 4.88 -1.46
C PHE A 9 -11.92 4.24 -2.53
N ILE A 10 -11.31 3.58 -3.53
CA ILE A 10 -12.04 2.97 -4.66
C ILE A 10 -13.00 1.88 -4.16
N SER A 11 -12.58 1.10 -3.18
CA SER A 11 -13.35 -0.03 -2.66
C SER A 11 -14.61 0.36 -1.87
N ILE A 12 -14.73 1.61 -1.41
CA ILE A 12 -15.96 2.10 -0.77
C ILE A 12 -17.15 2.01 -1.74
N PHE A 13 -16.89 2.26 -3.00
CA PHE A 13 -17.90 2.25 -4.07
C PHE A 13 -18.13 0.85 -4.68
N ALA A 14 -17.52 -0.21 -4.13
CA ALA A 14 -17.57 -1.54 -4.72
C ALA A 14 -18.99 -2.08 -4.85
N GLY A 15 -19.85 -1.86 -3.86
CA GLY A 15 -21.28 -2.25 -3.91
C GLY A 15 -22.02 -1.56 -5.03
N GLU A 16 -21.90 -0.23 -5.09
CA GLU A 16 -22.57 0.61 -6.10
C GLU A 16 -22.07 0.30 -7.52
N ILE A 17 -20.76 0.14 -7.71
CA ILE A 17 -20.16 -0.18 -9.01
C ILE A 17 -20.66 -1.56 -9.47
N ARG A 18 -20.60 -2.57 -8.60
CA ARG A 18 -21.05 -3.92 -8.93
C ARG A 18 -22.53 -3.96 -9.30
N THR A 19 -23.37 -3.28 -8.54
CA THR A 19 -24.81 -3.18 -8.83
C THR A 19 -25.07 -2.43 -10.13
N THR A 20 -24.35 -1.32 -10.38
CA THR A 20 -24.54 -0.51 -11.60
C THR A 20 -24.17 -1.28 -12.87
N PHE A 21 -23.14 -2.12 -12.79
CA PHE A 21 -22.57 -2.83 -13.95
C PHE A 21 -22.87 -4.33 -13.97
N ASP A 22 -23.67 -4.84 -13.05
CA ASP A 22 -24.04 -6.26 -12.90
C ASP A 22 -22.81 -7.19 -12.83
N LEU A 23 -21.89 -6.88 -11.90
CA LEU A 23 -20.62 -7.58 -11.74
C LEU A 23 -20.63 -8.53 -10.54
N SER A 24 -20.07 -9.71 -10.72
CA SER A 24 -19.71 -10.61 -9.62
C SER A 24 -18.55 -10.04 -8.78
N HIS A 25 -18.24 -10.66 -7.65
CA HIS A 25 -17.05 -10.32 -6.87
C HIS A 25 -15.76 -10.61 -7.65
N GLY A 26 -15.73 -11.73 -8.40
CA GLY A 26 -14.60 -12.11 -9.23
C GLY A 26 -14.40 -11.16 -10.40
N ASP A 27 -15.47 -10.76 -11.10
CA ASP A 27 -15.39 -9.79 -12.20
C ASP A 27 -14.80 -8.46 -11.72
N TRP A 28 -15.33 -7.92 -10.61
CA TRP A 28 -14.83 -6.69 -10.03
C TRP A 28 -13.38 -6.81 -9.57
N GLY A 29 -13.03 -7.92 -8.91
CA GLY A 29 -11.66 -8.22 -8.51
C GLY A 29 -10.69 -8.33 -9.69
N ALA A 30 -11.11 -9.00 -10.78
CA ALA A 30 -10.32 -9.13 -12.01
C ALA A 30 -10.11 -7.77 -12.71
N ILE A 31 -11.17 -6.96 -12.86
CA ILE A 31 -11.12 -5.61 -13.41
C ILE A 31 -10.13 -4.74 -12.62
N TYR A 32 -10.26 -4.74 -11.30
CA TYR A 32 -9.40 -4.00 -10.41
C TYR A 32 -7.95 -4.48 -10.46
N GLY A 33 -7.75 -5.80 -10.42
CA GLY A 33 -6.45 -6.44 -10.51
C GLY A 33 -5.74 -6.10 -11.81
N PHE A 34 -6.43 -6.22 -12.96
CA PHE A 34 -5.86 -5.91 -14.27
C PHE A 34 -5.47 -4.42 -14.39
N GLY A 35 -6.35 -3.49 -14.01
CA GLY A 35 -6.06 -2.06 -14.03
C GLY A 35 -4.87 -1.69 -13.11
N THR A 36 -4.80 -2.29 -11.92
CA THR A 36 -3.69 -2.10 -10.97
C THR A 36 -2.38 -2.64 -11.53
N PHE A 37 -2.38 -3.84 -12.10
CA PHE A 37 -1.21 -4.45 -12.71
C PHE A 37 -0.68 -3.63 -13.89
N ALA A 38 -1.56 -3.21 -14.80
CA ALA A 38 -1.20 -2.34 -15.92
C ALA A 38 -0.59 -1.01 -15.45
N SER A 39 -1.15 -0.42 -14.39
CA SER A 39 -0.62 0.79 -13.75
C SER A 39 0.80 0.57 -13.20
N ALA A 40 1.05 -0.56 -12.56
CA ALA A 40 2.38 -0.91 -12.03
C ALA A 40 3.42 -1.04 -13.15
N ILE A 41 3.06 -1.67 -14.26
CA ILE A 41 3.92 -1.77 -15.45
C ILE A 41 4.22 -0.38 -15.99
N ALA A 42 3.20 0.46 -16.20
CA ALA A 42 3.38 1.82 -16.72
C ALA A 42 4.28 2.68 -15.84
N MET A 43 4.24 2.48 -14.51
CA MET A 43 5.08 3.19 -13.54
C MET A 43 6.58 2.91 -13.72
N VAL A 44 6.97 1.77 -14.28
CA VAL A 44 8.38 1.44 -14.54
C VAL A 44 9.04 2.48 -15.45
N TRP A 45 8.30 2.97 -16.45
CA TRP A 45 8.78 4.01 -17.37
C TRP A 45 8.40 5.41 -16.91
N ALA A 46 7.17 5.60 -16.43
CA ALA A 46 6.67 6.90 -16.01
C ALA A 46 7.39 7.46 -14.77
N GLY A 47 7.92 6.60 -13.91
CA GLY A 47 8.72 7.01 -12.75
C GLY A 47 9.94 7.85 -13.15
N GLY A 48 10.57 7.56 -14.30
CA GLY A 48 11.68 8.32 -14.85
C GLY A 48 11.33 9.76 -15.27
N LEU A 49 10.04 10.10 -15.42
CA LEU A 49 9.63 11.48 -15.71
C LEU A 49 10.04 12.46 -14.61
N THR A 50 10.16 11.99 -13.38
CA THR A 50 10.67 12.81 -12.27
C THR A 50 12.13 13.20 -12.43
N ASP A 51 12.91 12.51 -13.26
CA ASP A 51 14.32 12.83 -13.55
C ASP A 51 14.44 13.87 -14.66
N ILE A 52 13.45 13.93 -15.56
CA ILE A 52 13.44 14.82 -16.73
C ILE A 52 12.65 16.09 -16.44
N MET A 53 11.57 16.00 -15.67
CA MET A 53 10.65 17.09 -15.39
C MET A 53 10.73 17.53 -13.93
N ARG A 54 10.67 18.85 -13.72
CA ARG A 54 10.57 19.43 -12.37
C ARG A 54 9.23 19.05 -11.72
N VAL A 55 9.24 18.78 -10.40
CA VAL A 55 8.04 18.47 -9.61
C VAL A 55 6.95 19.53 -9.77
N ARG A 56 7.32 20.82 -9.86
CA ARG A 56 6.41 21.95 -10.09
C ARG A 56 5.64 21.87 -11.42
N ARG A 57 6.18 21.20 -12.46
CA ARG A 57 5.50 21.00 -13.75
C ARG A 57 4.77 19.67 -13.79
N LEU A 58 5.42 18.62 -13.33
CA LEU A 58 4.87 17.24 -13.38
C LEU A 58 3.70 17.07 -12.42
N GLY A 59 3.75 17.68 -11.23
CA GLY A 59 2.68 17.60 -10.23
C GLY A 59 1.31 18.06 -10.74
N PRO A 60 1.18 19.29 -11.30
CA PRO A 60 -0.06 19.76 -11.92
C PRO A 60 -0.60 18.85 -13.03
N ILE A 61 0.29 18.32 -13.88
CA ILE A 61 -0.11 17.38 -14.96
C ILE A 61 -0.72 16.12 -14.36
N VAL A 62 -0.09 15.55 -13.34
CA VAL A 62 -0.59 14.34 -12.67
C VAL A 62 -1.90 14.59 -11.92
N LEU A 63 -2.04 15.75 -11.27
CA LEU A 63 -3.32 16.13 -10.62
C LEU A 63 -4.44 16.36 -11.65
N ALA A 64 -4.15 16.94 -12.80
CA ALA A 64 -5.10 17.09 -13.89
C ALA A 64 -5.50 15.71 -14.46
N ALA A 65 -4.53 14.81 -14.65
CA ALA A 65 -4.80 13.43 -15.05
C ALA A 65 -5.65 12.68 -14.02
N LEU A 66 -5.40 12.89 -12.72
CA LEU A 66 -6.20 12.31 -11.64
C LEU A 66 -7.63 12.87 -11.66
N ALA A 67 -7.81 14.17 -11.84
CA ALA A 67 -9.13 14.79 -11.97
C ALA A 67 -9.89 14.22 -13.18
N ALA A 68 -9.24 14.10 -14.33
CA ALA A 68 -9.82 13.47 -15.51
C ALA A 68 -10.20 12.00 -15.25
N SER A 69 -9.38 11.26 -14.51
CA SER A 69 -9.66 9.87 -14.12
C SER A 69 -10.89 9.77 -13.19
N CYS A 70 -11.05 10.72 -12.26
CA CYS A 70 -12.24 10.79 -11.40
C CYS A 70 -13.50 11.11 -12.21
N LEU A 71 -13.44 12.03 -13.17
CA LEU A 71 -14.56 12.31 -14.09
C LEU A 71 -14.84 11.10 -14.98
N PHE A 72 -13.81 10.40 -15.42
CA PHE A 72 -13.98 9.18 -16.21
C PHE A 72 -14.71 8.11 -15.41
N MET A 73 -14.43 7.94 -14.12
CA MET A 73 -15.18 7.03 -13.24
C MET A 73 -16.63 7.50 -13.08
N ALA A 74 -16.87 8.79 -12.87
CA ALA A 74 -18.21 9.35 -12.66
C ALA A 74 -19.14 9.17 -13.88
N PHE A 75 -18.60 9.29 -15.08
CA PHE A 75 -19.39 9.33 -16.34
C PHE A 75 -19.18 8.09 -17.23
N ASN A 76 -18.50 7.05 -16.74
CA ASN A 76 -18.29 5.82 -17.50
C ASN A 76 -19.59 5.00 -17.64
N PRO A 77 -20.12 4.79 -18.86
CA PRO A 77 -21.33 4.00 -19.05
C PRO A 77 -21.07 2.52 -19.38
N TRP A 78 -19.80 2.10 -19.60
CA TRP A 78 -19.48 0.78 -20.14
C TRP A 78 -18.55 -0.02 -19.23
N VAL A 79 -18.93 -1.25 -18.91
CA VAL A 79 -18.14 -2.22 -18.17
C VAL A 79 -16.73 -2.40 -18.78
N ALA A 80 -16.63 -2.48 -20.11
CA ALA A 80 -15.38 -2.71 -20.83
C ALA A 80 -14.32 -1.62 -20.58
N LEU A 81 -14.72 -0.42 -20.17
CA LEU A 81 -13.81 0.69 -19.86
C LEU A 81 -13.38 0.72 -18.39
N LEU A 82 -14.03 -0.02 -17.50
CA LEU A 82 -13.66 -0.03 -16.08
C LEU A 82 -12.18 -0.40 -15.84
N PRO A 83 -11.58 -1.40 -16.51
CA PRO A 83 -10.15 -1.67 -16.34
C PRO A 83 -9.26 -0.47 -16.68
N VAL A 84 -9.64 0.31 -17.71
CA VAL A 84 -8.94 1.54 -18.13
C VAL A 84 -9.14 2.65 -17.09
N VAL A 85 -10.35 2.81 -16.55
CA VAL A 85 -10.64 3.77 -15.48
C VAL A 85 -9.81 3.45 -14.23
N ILE A 86 -9.80 2.18 -13.81
CA ILE A 86 -8.99 1.73 -12.67
C ILE A 86 -7.49 1.96 -12.94
N PHE A 87 -7.02 1.62 -14.13
CA PHE A 87 -5.63 1.93 -14.54
C PHE A 87 -5.33 3.42 -14.37
N CYS A 88 -6.17 4.31 -14.91
CA CYS A 88 -5.95 5.76 -14.83
C CYS A 88 -5.95 6.28 -13.39
N LEU A 89 -6.88 5.83 -12.55
CA LEU A 89 -6.95 6.18 -11.13
C LEU A 89 -5.74 5.68 -10.35
N ARG A 90 -5.36 4.42 -10.55
CA ARG A 90 -4.21 3.80 -9.87
C ARG A 90 -2.91 4.43 -10.32
N PHE A 91 -2.75 4.69 -11.61
CA PHE A 91 -1.55 5.31 -12.17
C PHE A 91 -1.36 6.75 -11.70
N SER A 92 -2.38 7.60 -11.85
CA SER A 92 -2.28 9.02 -11.49
C SER A 92 -2.34 9.24 -9.97
N GLY A 93 -3.23 8.54 -9.27
CA GLY A 93 -3.45 8.71 -7.82
C GLY A 93 -2.41 7.98 -7.00
N GLN A 94 -2.42 6.65 -6.99
CA GLN A 94 -1.48 5.87 -6.18
C GLN A 94 -0.05 5.94 -6.72
N GLY A 95 0.15 5.70 -8.02
CA GLY A 95 1.46 5.62 -8.64
C GLY A 95 2.18 6.96 -8.65
N MET A 96 1.82 7.81 -9.60
CA MET A 96 2.56 9.06 -9.87
C MET A 96 2.50 10.08 -8.73
N SER A 97 1.33 10.28 -8.08
CA SER A 97 1.22 11.27 -7.01
C SER A 97 2.11 10.96 -5.81
N THR A 98 2.14 9.68 -5.36
CA THR A 98 3.03 9.24 -4.28
C THR A 98 4.50 9.25 -4.69
N HIS A 99 4.80 8.85 -5.93
CA HIS A 99 6.17 8.84 -6.45
C HIS A 99 6.76 10.25 -6.52
N ILE A 100 6.02 11.21 -7.08
CA ILE A 100 6.44 12.62 -7.18
C ILE A 100 6.70 13.21 -5.78
N ALA A 101 5.81 12.95 -4.81
CA ALA A 101 5.98 13.42 -3.44
C ALA A 101 7.23 12.81 -2.79
N ALA A 102 7.44 11.50 -2.92
CA ALA A 102 8.59 10.82 -2.36
C ALA A 102 9.91 11.27 -2.98
N VAL A 103 9.97 11.42 -4.31
CA VAL A 103 11.18 11.90 -5.02
C VAL A 103 11.45 13.36 -4.69
N GLY A 104 10.42 14.22 -4.70
CA GLY A 104 10.57 15.64 -4.35
C GLY A 104 11.13 15.81 -2.93
N MET A 105 10.52 15.18 -1.93
CA MET A 105 11.00 15.24 -0.54
C MET A 105 12.41 14.68 -0.37
N SER A 106 12.73 13.59 -1.07
CA SER A 106 14.05 12.98 -1.01
C SER A 106 15.15 13.87 -1.61
N ARG A 107 14.82 14.65 -2.64
CA ARG A 107 15.78 15.57 -3.31
C ARG A 107 15.96 16.88 -2.57
N TRP A 108 14.88 17.42 -1.99
CA TRP A 108 14.92 18.71 -1.31
C TRP A 108 15.47 18.66 0.10
N PHE A 109 15.40 17.51 0.75
CA PHE A 109 15.80 17.32 2.15
C PHE A 109 16.82 16.19 2.29
N ALA A 110 17.96 16.27 1.57
CA ALA A 110 18.97 15.22 1.56
C ALA A 110 19.47 14.86 2.98
N ALA A 111 19.79 15.86 3.80
CA ALA A 111 20.27 15.68 5.17
C ALA A 111 19.19 15.15 6.16
N ASN A 112 17.91 15.40 5.89
CA ASN A 112 16.78 15.00 6.75
C ASN A 112 15.72 14.18 5.99
N ARG A 113 16.15 13.41 4.99
CA ARG A 113 15.29 12.64 4.08
C ARG A 113 14.24 11.81 4.81
N GLY A 114 14.63 11.09 5.85
CA GLY A 114 13.72 10.25 6.64
C GLY A 114 12.60 11.06 7.28
N LYS A 115 12.92 12.18 7.92
CA LYS A 115 11.93 13.08 8.54
C LYS A 115 11.00 13.68 7.49
N ALA A 116 11.53 14.13 6.36
CA ALA A 116 10.74 14.73 5.27
C ALA A 116 9.75 13.70 4.67
N LEU A 117 10.20 12.48 4.41
CA LEU A 117 9.34 11.39 3.92
C LEU A 117 8.28 11.00 4.95
N SER A 118 8.62 10.97 6.24
CA SER A 118 7.65 10.68 7.30
C SER A 118 6.54 11.74 7.35
N VAL A 119 6.90 13.02 7.25
CA VAL A 119 5.92 14.12 7.21
C VAL A 119 5.05 14.03 5.95
N ALA A 120 5.63 13.71 4.78
CA ALA A 120 4.86 13.51 3.56
C ALA A 120 3.87 12.33 3.67
N ASN A 121 4.29 11.25 4.32
CA ASN A 121 3.44 10.09 4.55
C ASN A 121 2.29 10.33 5.54
N LEU A 122 2.40 11.33 6.45
CA LEU A 122 1.27 11.74 7.29
C LEU A 122 0.05 12.15 6.47
N GLY A 123 0.26 12.83 5.33
CA GLY A 123 -0.84 13.18 4.42
C GLY A 123 -1.57 11.96 3.85
N PHE A 124 -0.84 10.88 3.55
CA PHE A 124 -1.43 9.60 3.16
C PHE A 124 -2.24 9.00 4.32
N SER A 125 -1.65 8.91 5.51
CA SER A 125 -2.29 8.33 6.70
C SER A 125 -3.54 9.09 7.12
N ILE A 126 -3.52 10.43 7.05
CA ILE A 126 -4.71 11.27 7.31
C ILE A 126 -5.79 10.96 6.28
N GLY A 127 -5.43 10.83 4.99
CA GLY A 127 -6.37 10.48 3.94
C GLY A 127 -6.99 9.08 4.14
N GLU A 128 -6.19 8.08 4.51
CA GLU A 128 -6.64 6.72 4.81
C GLU A 128 -7.59 6.68 6.01
N ALA A 129 -7.33 7.49 7.03
CA ALA A 129 -8.16 7.57 8.23
C ALA A 129 -9.47 8.33 8.01
N THR A 130 -9.49 9.36 7.17
CA THR A 130 -10.61 10.31 7.11
C THR A 130 -11.50 10.14 5.89
N TYR A 131 -10.91 9.87 4.69
CA TYR A 131 -11.72 9.77 3.47
C TYR A 131 -12.77 8.66 3.48
N PRO A 132 -12.50 7.44 3.97
CA PRO A 132 -13.53 6.40 4.02
C PRO A 132 -14.75 6.84 4.82
N LEU A 133 -14.54 7.43 5.98
CA LEU A 133 -15.61 7.92 6.85
C LEU A 133 -16.42 9.04 6.18
N LEU A 134 -15.73 10.02 5.59
CA LEU A 134 -16.36 11.14 4.89
C LEU A 134 -17.15 10.67 3.67
N VAL A 135 -16.58 9.76 2.88
CA VAL A 135 -17.23 9.26 1.65
C VAL A 135 -18.48 8.47 1.97
N VAL A 136 -18.43 7.55 2.95
CA VAL A 136 -19.62 6.77 3.35
C VAL A 136 -20.71 7.70 3.88
N ALA A 137 -20.37 8.72 4.67
CA ALA A 137 -21.33 9.73 5.12
C ALA A 137 -21.93 10.53 3.94
N LEU A 138 -21.12 10.88 2.94
CA LEU A 138 -21.59 11.58 1.73
C LEU A 138 -22.46 10.70 0.84
N MET A 139 -22.22 9.39 0.78
CA MET A 139 -23.05 8.43 0.03
C MET A 139 -24.49 8.33 0.58
N MET A 140 -24.70 8.71 1.84
CA MET A 140 -26.06 8.81 2.40
C MET A 140 -26.84 10.00 1.83
N LEU A 141 -26.17 11.01 1.25
CA LEU A 141 -26.77 12.26 0.76
C LEU A 141 -26.67 12.42 -0.75
N PHE A 142 -25.69 11.84 -1.38
CA PHE A 142 -25.36 12.00 -2.79
C PHE A 142 -25.22 10.66 -3.50
N VAL A 143 -25.55 10.63 -4.79
CA VAL A 143 -25.21 9.48 -5.65
C VAL A 143 -23.70 9.31 -5.78
N TRP A 144 -23.23 8.08 -5.86
CA TRP A 144 -21.81 7.76 -5.86
C TRP A 144 -20.99 8.47 -6.96
N GLN A 145 -21.60 8.69 -8.15
CA GLN A 145 -20.97 9.43 -9.24
C GLN A 145 -20.68 10.89 -8.86
N GLY A 146 -21.60 11.52 -8.10
CA GLY A 146 -21.41 12.90 -7.61
C GLY A 146 -20.19 13.06 -6.71
N ILE A 147 -19.87 12.03 -5.92
CA ILE A 147 -18.68 12.02 -5.06
C ILE A 147 -17.39 11.97 -5.90
N TRP A 148 -17.38 11.23 -7.00
CA TRP A 148 -16.26 11.23 -7.95
C TRP A 148 -16.09 12.59 -8.66
N VAL A 149 -17.18 13.28 -8.97
CA VAL A 149 -17.13 14.67 -9.49
C VAL A 149 -16.55 15.62 -8.44
N LEU A 150 -16.95 15.47 -7.17
CA LEU A 150 -16.36 16.25 -6.07
C LEU A 150 -14.88 15.96 -5.92
N ALA A 151 -14.46 14.70 -6.01
CA ALA A 151 -13.05 14.31 -5.97
C ALA A 151 -12.23 14.96 -7.11
N ALA A 152 -12.80 15.00 -8.32
CA ALA A 152 -12.20 15.69 -9.46
C ALA A 152 -12.05 17.20 -9.20
N PHE A 153 -13.08 17.84 -8.67
CA PHE A 153 -13.05 19.26 -8.31
C PHE A 153 -11.96 19.54 -7.26
N ILE A 154 -11.84 18.73 -6.22
CA ILE A 154 -10.79 18.85 -5.19
C ILE A 154 -9.41 18.67 -5.80
N ALA A 155 -9.23 17.72 -6.72
CA ALA A 155 -7.95 17.51 -7.41
C ALA A 155 -7.56 18.74 -8.25
N VAL A 156 -8.50 19.33 -9.01
CA VAL A 156 -8.27 20.56 -9.78
C VAL A 156 -7.93 21.74 -8.86
N LEU A 157 -8.69 21.93 -7.78
CA LEU A 157 -8.47 23.00 -6.81
C LEU A 157 -7.11 22.90 -6.13
N SER A 158 -6.55 21.70 -6.04
CA SER A 158 -5.21 21.48 -5.48
C SER A 158 -4.08 21.93 -6.40
N ILE A 159 -4.32 22.11 -7.71
CA ILE A 159 -3.29 22.51 -8.67
C ILE A 159 -2.72 23.89 -8.36
N PRO A 160 -3.51 24.96 -8.24
CA PRO A 160 -2.99 26.29 -7.89
C PRO A 160 -2.30 26.30 -6.52
N ALA A 161 -2.82 25.57 -5.53
CA ALA A 161 -2.19 25.43 -4.23
C ALA A 161 -0.80 24.78 -4.34
N LEU A 162 -0.68 23.70 -5.12
CA LEU A 162 0.59 23.03 -5.37
C LEU A 162 1.59 23.96 -6.07
N VAL A 163 1.18 24.63 -7.13
CA VAL A 163 2.03 25.58 -7.88
C VAL A 163 2.51 26.75 -7.01
N TRP A 164 1.63 27.22 -6.12
CA TRP A 164 1.97 28.27 -5.16
C TRP A 164 2.96 27.79 -4.09
N LEU A 165 2.75 26.61 -3.52
CA LEU A 165 3.66 26.01 -2.52
C LEU A 165 5.04 25.70 -3.11
N LEU A 166 5.10 25.34 -4.39
CA LEU A 166 6.34 25.02 -5.10
C LEU A 166 6.94 26.20 -5.88
N ARG A 167 6.53 27.44 -5.60
CA ARG A 167 7.08 28.63 -6.28
C ARG A 167 8.59 28.80 -6.06
N GLU A 168 9.08 28.42 -4.88
CA GLU A 168 10.49 28.40 -4.52
C GLU A 168 10.96 26.92 -4.52
N GLU A 169 11.20 26.39 -5.70
CA GLU A 169 11.74 25.03 -5.85
C GLU A 169 13.21 25.03 -5.43
N ARG A 170 13.54 24.31 -4.35
CA ARG A 170 14.91 24.20 -3.86
C ARG A 170 15.77 23.45 -4.85
N SER A 171 17.01 23.92 -5.06
CA SER A 171 18.04 23.14 -5.75
C SER A 171 18.32 21.87 -4.95
N PRO A 172 18.61 20.73 -5.62
CA PRO A 172 19.05 19.53 -4.89
C PRO A 172 20.28 19.93 -4.05
N GLU A 173 20.21 19.74 -2.75
CA GLU A 173 21.42 19.76 -1.94
C GLU A 173 22.36 18.69 -2.51
N SER A 174 23.66 19.09 -2.71
CA SER A 174 24.71 18.19 -3.16
C SER A 174 24.61 16.87 -2.38
N MET A 175 24.56 15.75 -3.10
CA MET A 175 24.42 14.41 -2.53
C MET A 175 25.39 14.26 -1.37
N ALA A 176 24.86 14.28 -0.14
CA ALA A 176 25.63 13.90 1.02
C ALA A 176 26.16 12.50 0.74
N THR A 177 27.47 12.33 0.84
CA THR A 177 28.11 11.00 0.77
C THR A 177 27.49 10.20 1.89
N GLU A 178 26.50 9.37 1.56
CA GLU A 178 25.92 8.40 2.52
C GLU A 178 27.05 7.46 2.90
N ASP A 179 27.34 7.34 4.19
CA ASP A 179 28.19 6.29 4.71
C ASP A 179 27.66 4.95 4.19
N GLN A 180 28.43 4.31 3.29
CA GLN A 180 28.01 3.09 2.62
C GLN A 180 28.18 1.93 3.61
N SER A 181 27.09 1.55 4.29
CA SER A 181 27.09 0.34 5.11
C SER A 181 27.18 -0.91 4.23
N VAL A 182 28.09 -1.83 4.59
CA VAL A 182 28.25 -3.12 3.93
C VAL A 182 27.20 -4.12 4.43
N GLY A 183 26.78 -5.03 3.56
CA GLY A 183 25.85 -6.10 3.92
C GLY A 183 26.57 -7.36 4.43
N MET A 184 25.87 -8.49 4.36
CA MET A 184 26.41 -9.81 4.73
C MET A 184 27.76 -10.07 4.06
N ASN A 185 28.66 -10.72 4.81
CA ASN A 185 30.02 -11.04 4.38
C ASN A 185 30.88 -9.81 4.01
N GLY A 186 30.60 -8.65 4.61
CA GLY A 186 31.37 -7.43 4.41
C GLY A 186 31.34 -6.87 2.99
N ARG A 187 30.32 -7.18 2.18
CA ARG A 187 30.23 -6.76 0.78
C ARG A 187 28.90 -6.12 0.42
N HIS A 188 28.90 -5.33 -0.64
CA HIS A 188 27.69 -4.82 -1.26
C HIS A 188 27.15 -5.82 -2.30
N TRP A 189 25.88 -6.16 -2.18
CA TRP A 189 25.21 -7.09 -3.08
C TRP A 189 24.53 -6.35 -4.22
N THR A 190 24.74 -6.82 -5.44
CA THR A 190 23.97 -6.35 -6.60
C THR A 190 22.57 -6.98 -6.62
N ARG A 191 21.63 -6.38 -7.36
CA ARG A 191 20.27 -6.93 -7.52
C ARG A 191 20.29 -8.40 -7.94
N ASN A 192 21.09 -8.76 -8.95
CA ASN A 192 21.14 -10.14 -9.46
C ASN A 192 21.71 -11.12 -8.42
N GLN A 193 22.71 -10.71 -7.67
CA GLN A 193 23.24 -11.51 -6.57
C GLN A 193 22.21 -11.69 -5.44
N THR A 194 21.46 -10.64 -5.13
CA THR A 194 20.37 -10.69 -4.13
C THR A 194 19.26 -11.65 -4.58
N LEU A 195 18.85 -11.59 -5.83
CA LEU A 195 17.85 -12.52 -6.41
C LEU A 195 18.33 -13.98 -6.45
N ALA A 196 19.64 -14.20 -6.59
CA ALA A 196 20.23 -15.54 -6.52
C ALA A 196 20.36 -16.05 -5.06
N HIS A 197 20.23 -15.17 -4.07
CA HIS A 197 20.44 -15.55 -2.66
C HIS A 197 19.12 -16.07 -2.04
N PRO A 198 19.11 -17.24 -1.38
CA PRO A 198 17.90 -17.84 -0.80
C PRO A 198 17.17 -16.93 0.21
N LEU A 199 17.90 -16.11 0.98
CA LEU A 199 17.32 -15.20 1.97
C LEU A 199 16.27 -14.26 1.36
N PHE A 200 16.48 -13.79 0.11
CA PHE A 200 15.50 -12.96 -0.58
C PHE A 200 14.17 -13.70 -0.72
N TRP A 201 14.20 -14.93 -1.19
CA TRP A 201 13.01 -15.73 -1.43
C TRP A 201 12.31 -16.22 -0.14
N PHE A 202 13.06 -16.38 0.95
CA PHE A 202 12.46 -16.64 2.26
C PHE A 202 11.64 -15.46 2.80
N MET A 203 11.96 -14.21 2.39
CA MET A 203 11.23 -13.00 2.80
C MET A 203 10.04 -12.70 1.89
N MET A 204 10.12 -13.04 0.61
CA MET A 204 9.14 -12.60 -0.40
C MET A 204 7.71 -13.05 -0.13
N PRO A 205 7.41 -14.30 0.31
CA PRO A 205 6.03 -14.70 0.62
C PRO A 205 5.38 -13.76 1.65
N ALA A 206 6.10 -13.40 2.70
CA ALA A 206 5.60 -12.52 3.74
C ALA A 206 5.28 -11.11 3.20
N PHE A 207 6.16 -10.51 2.42
CA PHE A 207 5.97 -9.15 1.90
C PHE A 207 4.92 -9.09 0.80
N VAL A 208 4.93 -10.04 -0.12
CA VAL A 208 3.92 -10.15 -1.18
C VAL A 208 2.55 -10.48 -0.59
N GLY A 209 2.50 -11.43 0.33
CA GLY A 209 1.25 -11.83 1.00
C GLY A 209 0.63 -10.69 1.81
N GLN A 210 1.45 -9.91 2.51
CA GLN A 210 0.93 -8.74 3.22
C GLN A 210 0.33 -7.72 2.24
N SER A 211 1.01 -7.42 1.15
CA SER A 211 0.47 -6.51 0.13
C SER A 211 -0.82 -7.05 -0.49
N ALA A 212 -0.87 -8.36 -0.78
CA ALA A 212 -2.02 -9.02 -1.37
C ALA A 212 -3.24 -9.01 -0.42
N PHE A 213 -3.08 -9.55 0.78
CA PHE A 213 -4.21 -9.78 1.68
C PHE A 213 -4.67 -8.51 2.40
N ASN A 214 -3.76 -7.57 2.69
CA ASN A 214 -4.16 -6.26 3.18
C ASN A 214 -4.99 -5.51 2.13
N THR A 215 -4.54 -5.53 0.87
CA THR A 215 -5.30 -4.92 -0.23
C THR A 215 -6.63 -5.62 -0.46
N ALA A 216 -6.68 -6.95 -0.42
CA ALA A 216 -7.92 -7.72 -0.56
C ALA A 216 -8.91 -7.42 0.57
N PHE A 217 -8.45 -7.30 1.81
CA PHE A 217 -9.30 -6.94 2.95
C PHE A 217 -9.96 -5.57 2.75
N PHE A 218 -9.17 -4.54 2.45
CA PHE A 218 -9.73 -3.21 2.19
C PHE A 218 -10.56 -3.15 0.90
N PHE A 219 -10.27 -3.97 -0.09
CA PHE A 219 -11.04 -4.07 -1.31
C PHE A 219 -12.44 -4.67 -1.08
N LEU A 220 -12.53 -5.68 -0.20
CA LEU A 220 -13.77 -6.38 0.12
C LEU A 220 -14.48 -5.82 1.37
N GLN A 221 -14.11 -4.62 1.85
CA GLN A 221 -14.63 -4.05 3.10
C GLN A 221 -16.16 -3.91 3.12
N VAL A 222 -16.79 -3.62 1.97
CA VAL A 222 -18.26 -3.51 1.85
C VAL A 222 -18.86 -4.90 2.05
N HIS A 223 -18.40 -5.90 1.29
CA HIS A 223 -18.87 -7.27 1.42
C HIS A 223 -18.62 -7.84 2.83
N PHE A 224 -17.49 -7.50 3.45
CA PHE A 224 -17.19 -7.91 4.82
C PHE A 224 -18.20 -7.33 5.83
N SER A 225 -18.59 -6.06 5.70
CA SER A 225 -19.62 -5.48 6.56
C SER A 225 -20.98 -6.14 6.33
N GLU A 226 -21.35 -6.43 5.09
CA GLU A 226 -22.61 -7.10 4.72
C GLU A 226 -22.74 -8.49 5.35
N ILE A 227 -21.72 -9.37 5.21
CA ILE A 227 -21.75 -10.73 5.77
C ILE A 227 -21.77 -10.75 7.31
N LYS A 228 -21.26 -9.69 7.96
CA LYS A 228 -21.29 -9.54 9.42
C LYS A 228 -22.57 -8.86 9.91
N GLY A 229 -23.42 -8.37 9.00
CA GLY A 229 -24.64 -7.63 9.34
C GLY A 229 -24.37 -6.25 9.97
N TRP A 230 -23.21 -5.65 9.68
CA TRP A 230 -22.83 -4.33 10.20
C TRP A 230 -23.10 -3.25 9.16
N ASP A 231 -23.44 -2.05 9.64
CA ASP A 231 -23.43 -0.87 8.78
C ASP A 231 -21.99 -0.59 8.34
N HIS A 232 -21.80 -0.33 7.06
CA HIS A 232 -20.48 -0.02 6.50
C HIS A 232 -19.83 1.20 7.19
N PHE A 233 -20.64 2.18 7.62
CA PHE A 233 -20.16 3.32 8.40
C PHE A 233 -19.49 2.89 9.71
N GLN A 234 -20.06 1.89 10.41
CA GLN A 234 -19.48 1.36 11.65
C GLN A 234 -18.10 0.73 11.42
N LEU A 235 -17.91 0.07 10.28
CA LEU A 235 -16.62 -0.53 9.90
C LEU A 235 -15.58 0.56 9.60
N VAL A 236 -15.91 1.53 8.74
CA VAL A 236 -14.94 2.59 8.36
C VAL A 236 -14.63 3.55 9.50
N ALA A 237 -15.52 3.67 10.50
CA ALA A 237 -15.26 4.41 11.74
C ALA A 237 -14.08 3.86 12.54
N MET A 238 -13.64 2.62 12.28
CA MET A 238 -12.46 2.01 12.93
C MET A 238 -11.15 2.36 12.20
N PHE A 239 -11.19 2.88 10.98
CA PHE A 239 -9.99 3.20 10.18
C PHE A 239 -9.08 4.25 10.82
N PRO A 240 -9.59 5.32 11.47
CA PRO A 240 -8.74 6.23 12.23
C PRO A 240 -7.95 5.54 13.35
N ILE A 241 -8.56 4.56 14.03
CA ILE A 241 -7.91 3.79 15.10
C ILE A 241 -6.82 2.90 14.49
N TYR A 242 -7.14 2.15 13.41
CA TYR A 242 -6.16 1.37 12.65
C TYR A 242 -4.95 2.24 12.24
N THR A 243 -5.19 3.41 11.65
CA THR A 243 -4.14 4.31 11.20
C THR A 243 -3.32 4.87 12.37
N GLY A 244 -3.97 5.24 13.47
CA GLY A 244 -3.29 5.69 14.69
C GLY A 244 -2.36 4.62 15.26
N VAL A 245 -2.83 3.37 15.33
CA VAL A 245 -2.03 2.21 15.76
C VAL A 245 -0.88 1.96 14.78
N ALA A 246 -1.11 2.06 13.46
CA ALA A 246 -0.06 1.88 12.47
C ALA A 246 1.06 2.93 12.61
N ILE A 247 0.71 4.21 12.84
CA ILE A 247 1.69 5.27 13.10
C ILE A 247 2.47 4.97 14.39
N GLY A 248 1.79 4.61 15.47
CA GLY A 248 2.44 4.25 16.74
C GLY A 248 3.38 3.04 16.58
N SER A 249 2.94 2.01 15.86
CA SER A 249 3.73 0.82 15.57
C SER A 249 4.94 1.13 14.67
N MET A 250 4.81 2.03 13.70
CA MET A 250 5.93 2.48 12.86
C MET A 250 7.03 3.12 13.70
N ILE A 251 6.67 3.99 14.64
CA ILE A 251 7.63 4.63 15.56
C ILE A 251 8.26 3.61 16.49
N LEU A 252 7.43 2.76 17.11
CA LEU A 252 7.89 1.73 18.04
C LEU A 252 8.84 0.73 17.37
N SER A 253 8.49 0.27 16.17
CA SER A 253 9.33 -0.68 15.43
C SER A 253 10.66 -0.05 15.01
N GLY A 254 10.72 1.26 14.71
CA GLY A 254 11.96 2.00 14.51
C GLY A 254 12.86 1.98 15.75
N VAL A 255 12.30 2.30 16.93
CA VAL A 255 13.04 2.26 18.20
C VAL A 255 13.50 0.85 18.56
N LEU A 256 12.67 -0.16 18.35
CA LEU A 256 13.02 -1.56 18.58
C LEU A 256 14.11 -2.04 17.61
N LEU A 257 14.04 -1.61 16.36
CA LEU A 257 15.02 -1.88 15.34
C LEU A 257 16.43 -1.44 15.77
N ASP A 258 16.55 -0.20 16.26
CA ASP A 258 17.81 0.36 16.72
C ASP A 258 18.39 -0.40 17.93
N LYS A 259 17.53 -0.99 18.76
CA LYS A 259 17.96 -1.72 19.98
C LYS A 259 18.31 -3.18 19.73
N ILE A 260 17.56 -3.89 18.91
CA ILE A 260 17.66 -5.35 18.79
C ILE A 260 17.92 -5.87 17.38
N GLY A 261 17.94 -4.99 16.38
CA GLY A 261 18.26 -5.28 14.99
C GLY A 261 17.15 -5.96 14.20
N THR A 262 17.23 -5.95 12.85
CA THR A 262 16.22 -6.50 11.97
C THR A 262 16.06 -8.00 12.10
N ALA A 263 17.18 -8.73 12.23
CA ALA A 263 17.20 -10.19 12.23
C ALA A 263 16.37 -10.83 13.37
N ARG A 264 16.17 -10.11 14.48
CA ARG A 264 15.34 -10.58 15.59
C ARG A 264 13.88 -10.19 15.45
N LEU A 265 13.58 -9.11 14.75
CA LEU A 265 12.22 -8.56 14.63
C LEU A 265 11.46 -9.13 13.43
N ILE A 266 12.14 -9.29 12.29
CA ILE A 266 11.51 -9.60 11.01
C ILE A 266 10.70 -10.91 11.00
N PRO A 267 11.09 -11.99 11.69
CA PRO A 267 10.28 -13.21 11.72
C PRO A 267 8.95 -13.08 12.45
N TYR A 268 8.82 -12.08 13.32
CA TYR A 268 7.67 -11.96 14.23
C TYR A 268 6.73 -10.81 13.91
N PHE A 269 7.13 -9.86 13.07
CA PHE A 269 6.36 -8.63 12.86
C PHE A 269 4.98 -8.86 12.21
N GLN A 270 4.79 -10.01 11.55
CA GLN A 270 3.51 -10.38 10.93
C GLN A 270 2.63 -11.29 11.80
N LEU A 271 3.08 -11.72 12.98
CA LEU A 271 2.27 -12.54 13.88
C LEU A 271 0.94 -11.87 14.25
N PRO A 272 0.85 -10.55 14.47
CA PRO A 272 -0.44 -9.91 14.72
C PRO A 272 -1.46 -10.12 13.59
N MET A 273 -1.03 -10.25 12.32
CA MET A 273 -1.95 -10.51 11.21
C MET A 273 -2.66 -11.86 11.32
N ILE A 274 -2.00 -12.88 11.87
CA ILE A 274 -2.61 -14.20 12.11
C ILE A 274 -3.86 -14.02 12.97
N PHE A 275 -3.72 -13.34 14.09
CA PHE A 275 -4.83 -13.13 15.03
C PHE A 275 -5.85 -12.12 14.48
N ALA A 276 -5.42 -11.11 13.72
CA ALA A 276 -6.32 -10.17 13.07
C ALA A 276 -7.29 -10.90 12.12
N PHE A 277 -6.76 -11.74 11.23
CA PHE A 277 -7.59 -12.48 10.28
C PHE A 277 -8.45 -13.56 10.95
N LEU A 278 -7.99 -14.18 12.05
CA LEU A 278 -8.85 -15.06 12.85
C LEU A 278 -10.00 -14.29 13.52
N LEU A 279 -9.75 -13.08 14.02
CA LEU A 279 -10.81 -12.23 14.55
C LEU A 279 -11.80 -11.79 13.47
N PHE A 280 -11.34 -11.47 12.27
CA PHE A 280 -12.22 -11.16 11.13
C PHE A 280 -13.02 -12.38 10.67
N ALA A 281 -12.44 -13.59 10.72
CA ALA A 281 -13.14 -14.82 10.38
C ALA A 281 -14.24 -15.15 11.40
N TYR A 282 -13.90 -15.27 12.66
CA TYR A 282 -14.79 -15.81 13.70
C TYR A 282 -15.49 -14.75 14.56
N GLY A 283 -14.97 -13.52 14.62
CA GLY A 283 -15.55 -12.46 15.42
C GLY A 283 -16.88 -11.98 14.86
N GLN A 284 -17.91 -11.90 15.71
CA GLN A 284 -19.24 -11.43 15.34
C GLN A 284 -19.57 -10.06 15.95
N SER A 285 -18.70 -9.51 16.77
CA SER A 285 -18.89 -8.20 17.41
C SER A 285 -18.01 -7.11 16.80
N LEU A 286 -18.48 -5.87 16.85
CA LEU A 286 -17.68 -4.70 16.46
C LEU A 286 -16.38 -4.58 17.28
N LEU A 287 -16.39 -5.04 18.54
CA LEU A 287 -15.18 -5.08 19.37
C LEU A 287 -14.14 -6.07 18.80
N ALA A 288 -14.57 -7.25 18.32
CA ALA A 288 -13.68 -8.20 17.68
C ALA A 288 -13.07 -7.62 16.38
N ALA A 289 -13.88 -6.91 15.58
CA ALA A 289 -13.39 -6.19 14.41
C ALA A 289 -12.38 -5.10 14.79
N LEU A 290 -12.65 -4.30 15.82
CA LEU A 290 -11.75 -3.27 16.31
C LEU A 290 -10.40 -3.85 16.75
N LEU A 291 -10.41 -4.95 17.52
CA LEU A 291 -9.19 -5.66 17.91
C LEU A 291 -8.45 -6.20 16.67
N GLY A 292 -9.16 -6.72 15.67
CA GLY A 292 -8.60 -7.11 14.38
C GLY A 292 -7.90 -5.94 13.69
N PHE A 293 -8.52 -4.76 13.64
CA PHE A 293 -7.90 -3.54 13.09
C PHE A 293 -6.68 -3.07 13.87
N VAL A 294 -6.70 -3.17 15.19
CA VAL A 294 -5.52 -2.86 16.03
C VAL A 294 -4.36 -3.78 15.66
N LEU A 295 -4.59 -5.08 15.58
CA LEU A 295 -3.56 -6.06 15.22
C LEU A 295 -3.06 -5.88 13.78
N LEU A 296 -3.96 -5.58 12.84
CA LEU A 296 -3.61 -5.25 11.45
C LEU A 296 -2.75 -3.98 11.39
N GLY A 297 -3.11 -2.95 12.17
CA GLY A 297 -2.37 -1.70 12.30
C GLY A 297 -0.95 -1.90 12.83
N LEU A 298 -0.77 -2.78 13.83
CA LEU A 298 0.55 -3.12 14.36
C LEU A 298 1.48 -3.65 13.25
N THR A 299 1.00 -4.58 12.44
CA THR A 299 1.79 -5.13 11.34
C THR A 299 2.02 -4.10 10.24
N SER A 300 1.00 -3.33 9.85
CA SER A 300 1.10 -2.32 8.80
C SER A 300 2.12 -1.24 9.14
N GLY A 301 2.16 -0.79 10.38
CA GLY A 301 3.15 0.17 10.85
C GLY A 301 4.57 -0.39 10.84
N ALA A 302 4.77 -1.62 11.33
CA ALA A 302 6.06 -2.27 11.32
C ALA A 302 6.60 -2.52 9.90
N THR A 303 5.72 -2.76 8.93
CA THR A 303 6.08 -2.92 7.51
C THR A 303 6.68 -1.66 6.90
N ALA A 304 6.35 -0.49 7.39
CA ALA A 304 6.92 0.74 6.88
C ALA A 304 8.43 0.87 7.18
N THR A 305 8.91 0.23 8.25
CA THR A 305 10.29 0.36 8.74
C THR A 305 11.13 -0.90 8.56
N LEU A 306 10.67 -2.05 9.05
CA LEU A 306 11.47 -3.26 9.16
C LEU A 306 11.99 -3.82 7.82
N PRO A 307 11.18 -3.96 6.75
CA PRO A 307 11.68 -4.44 5.47
C PRO A 307 12.76 -3.53 4.87
N ASN A 308 12.58 -2.21 5.01
CA ASN A 308 13.53 -1.24 4.49
C ASN A 308 14.93 -1.35 5.14
N ALA A 309 14.95 -1.51 6.45
CA ALA A 309 16.19 -1.70 7.20
C ALA A 309 16.77 -3.09 6.94
N PHE A 310 15.96 -4.13 6.84
CA PHE A 310 16.39 -5.49 6.56
C PHE A 310 17.19 -5.60 5.26
N TRP A 311 16.71 -4.97 4.18
CA TRP A 311 17.43 -4.98 2.90
C TRP A 311 18.78 -4.27 3.02
N ALA A 312 18.85 -3.14 3.74
CA ALA A 312 20.07 -2.38 3.93
C ALA A 312 21.11 -3.16 4.77
N GLU A 313 20.68 -3.75 5.90
CA GLU A 313 21.56 -4.51 6.79
C GLU A 313 22.13 -5.78 6.14
N ASN A 314 21.31 -6.50 5.38
CA ASN A 314 21.75 -7.79 4.82
C ASN A 314 22.47 -7.66 3.47
N PHE A 315 22.07 -6.70 2.62
CA PHE A 315 22.60 -6.61 1.26
C PHE A 315 23.46 -5.35 1.01
N GLY A 316 23.58 -4.47 2.02
CA GLY A 316 24.33 -3.24 1.92
C GLY A 316 23.61 -2.12 1.18
N THR A 317 24.13 -0.89 1.27
CA THR A 317 23.44 0.31 0.80
C THR A 317 23.78 0.71 -0.65
N LYS A 318 24.91 0.26 -1.21
CA LYS A 318 25.39 0.69 -2.54
C LYS A 318 24.37 0.43 -3.68
N HIS A 319 23.68 -0.69 -3.68
CA HIS A 319 22.70 -1.07 -4.70
C HIS A 319 21.28 -1.22 -4.13
N LEU A 320 21.03 -0.63 -2.94
CA LEU A 320 19.79 -0.77 -2.19
C LEU A 320 18.55 -0.35 -2.99
N GLY A 321 18.67 0.71 -3.80
CA GLY A 321 17.57 1.20 -4.63
C GLY A 321 17.04 0.15 -5.60
N SER A 322 17.92 -0.57 -6.30
CA SER A 322 17.54 -1.61 -7.25
C SER A 322 16.96 -2.87 -6.58
N ILE A 323 17.46 -3.22 -5.39
CA ILE A 323 16.95 -4.34 -4.58
C ILE A 323 15.53 -4.02 -4.08
N LYS A 324 15.34 -2.84 -3.48
CA LYS A 324 14.04 -2.37 -3.00
C LYS A 324 13.00 -2.22 -4.12
N ALA A 325 13.42 -1.72 -5.28
CA ALA A 325 12.54 -1.61 -6.45
C ALA A 325 12.01 -2.98 -6.89
N THR A 326 12.85 -4.01 -6.86
CA THR A 326 12.43 -5.38 -7.20
C THR A 326 11.45 -5.95 -6.18
N ALA A 327 11.72 -5.77 -4.88
CA ALA A 327 10.80 -6.18 -3.82
C ALA A 327 9.46 -5.41 -3.91
N ALA A 328 9.51 -4.11 -4.16
CA ALA A 328 8.32 -3.28 -4.33
C ALA A 328 7.47 -3.70 -5.55
N ALA A 329 8.11 -4.03 -6.68
CA ALA A 329 7.39 -4.53 -7.86
C ALA A 329 6.62 -5.83 -7.56
N ALA A 330 7.24 -6.75 -6.82
CA ALA A 330 6.58 -7.98 -6.40
C ALA A 330 5.41 -7.72 -5.41
N MET A 331 5.56 -6.74 -4.50
CA MET A 331 4.47 -6.34 -3.61
C MET A 331 3.30 -5.70 -4.36
N VAL A 332 3.58 -4.87 -5.38
CA VAL A 332 2.52 -4.30 -6.24
C VAL A 332 1.79 -5.40 -7.00
N LEU A 333 2.51 -6.40 -7.52
CA LEU A 333 1.88 -7.57 -8.13
C LEU A 333 0.98 -8.31 -7.12
N GLY A 334 1.43 -8.49 -5.88
CA GLY A 334 0.61 -9.05 -4.80
C GLY A 334 -0.68 -8.26 -4.59
N SER A 335 -0.59 -6.93 -4.54
CA SER A 335 -1.76 -6.05 -4.36
C SER A 335 -2.77 -6.11 -5.52
N ALA A 336 -2.34 -6.49 -6.71
CA ALA A 336 -3.21 -6.72 -7.86
C ALA A 336 -3.88 -8.11 -7.80
N ILE A 337 -3.10 -9.13 -7.44
CA ILE A 337 -3.58 -10.54 -7.37
C ILE A 337 -4.55 -10.74 -6.19
N GLY A 338 -4.29 -10.12 -5.03
CA GLY A 338 -5.08 -10.35 -3.82
C GLY A 338 -6.59 -10.17 -4.01
N PRO A 339 -7.08 -8.99 -4.45
CA PRO A 339 -8.50 -8.77 -4.72
C PRO A 339 -9.08 -9.70 -5.77
N ALA A 340 -8.33 -9.95 -6.86
CA ALA A 340 -8.78 -10.85 -7.93
C ALA A 340 -8.96 -12.28 -7.42
N LEU A 341 -7.96 -12.80 -6.70
CA LEU A 341 -8.00 -14.15 -6.14
C LEU A 341 -9.16 -14.31 -5.15
N THR A 342 -9.28 -13.39 -4.20
CA THR A 342 -10.34 -13.47 -3.17
C THR A 342 -11.73 -13.33 -3.78
N GLY A 343 -11.92 -12.48 -4.79
CA GLY A 343 -13.18 -12.33 -5.50
C GLY A 343 -13.58 -13.59 -6.26
N VAL A 344 -12.65 -14.19 -7.00
CA VAL A 344 -12.86 -15.46 -7.71
C VAL A 344 -13.20 -16.60 -6.75
N LEU A 345 -12.52 -16.67 -5.60
CA LEU A 345 -12.82 -17.68 -4.58
C LEU A 345 -14.23 -17.52 -3.99
N LEU A 346 -14.71 -16.27 -3.84
CA LEU A 346 -16.11 -16.01 -3.44
C LEU A 346 -17.10 -16.52 -4.50
N ASP A 347 -16.84 -16.28 -5.78
CA ASP A 347 -17.69 -16.76 -6.88
C ASP A 347 -17.73 -18.29 -6.97
N PHE A 348 -16.65 -18.98 -6.58
CA PHE A 348 -16.62 -20.43 -6.41
C PHE A 348 -17.28 -20.94 -5.12
N GLY A 349 -17.89 -20.06 -4.34
CA GLY A 349 -18.62 -20.43 -3.11
C GLY A 349 -17.73 -20.61 -1.88
N LEU A 350 -16.44 -20.23 -1.91
CA LEU A 350 -15.60 -20.24 -0.72
C LEU A 350 -15.85 -18.95 0.09
N PRO A 351 -16.51 -19.02 1.26
CA PRO A 351 -16.89 -17.84 2.02
C PRO A 351 -15.67 -17.09 2.54
N LEU A 352 -15.82 -15.77 2.73
CA LEU A 352 -14.74 -14.88 3.11
C LEU A 352 -14.07 -15.27 4.44
N GLU A 353 -14.86 -15.77 5.39
CA GLU A 353 -14.37 -16.27 6.67
C GLU A 353 -13.39 -17.45 6.50
N ALA A 354 -13.70 -18.40 5.63
CA ALA A 354 -12.80 -19.52 5.34
C ALA A 354 -11.52 -19.03 4.65
N GLN A 355 -11.62 -18.05 3.75
CA GLN A 355 -10.45 -17.42 3.14
C GLN A 355 -9.56 -16.74 4.19
N TYR A 356 -10.13 -16.04 5.17
CA TYR A 356 -9.38 -15.39 6.25
C TYR A 356 -8.64 -16.38 7.15
N VAL A 357 -9.22 -17.56 7.40
CA VAL A 357 -8.49 -18.65 8.07
C VAL A 357 -7.29 -19.09 7.23
N GLY A 358 -7.46 -19.27 5.92
CA GLY A 358 -6.37 -19.57 4.99
C GLY A 358 -5.26 -18.51 5.02
N VAL A 359 -5.63 -17.23 5.06
CA VAL A 359 -4.70 -16.11 5.20
C VAL A 359 -3.92 -16.17 6.51
N SER A 360 -4.58 -16.54 7.62
CA SER A 360 -3.92 -16.72 8.92
C SER A 360 -2.87 -17.83 8.88
N VAL A 361 -3.20 -18.96 8.27
CA VAL A 361 -2.25 -20.08 8.06
C VAL A 361 -1.07 -19.64 7.18
N PHE A 362 -1.36 -18.89 6.11
CA PHE A 362 -0.33 -18.34 5.22
C PHE A 362 0.66 -17.45 5.98
N PHE A 363 0.20 -16.55 6.86
CA PHE A 363 1.09 -15.68 7.64
C PHE A 363 1.89 -16.49 8.68
N GLY A 364 1.32 -17.53 9.25
CA GLY A 364 2.05 -18.45 10.12
C GLY A 364 3.21 -19.15 9.37
N ALA A 365 2.93 -19.69 8.19
CA ALA A 365 3.93 -20.31 7.33
C ALA A 365 4.99 -19.30 6.87
N SER A 366 4.59 -18.09 6.49
CA SER A 366 5.50 -17.02 6.05
C SER A 366 6.42 -16.56 7.18
N SER A 367 5.91 -16.46 8.42
CA SER A 367 6.72 -16.14 9.61
C SER A 367 7.77 -17.21 9.88
N LEU A 368 7.39 -18.49 9.73
CA LEU A 368 8.31 -19.61 9.84
C LEU A 368 9.39 -19.58 8.75
N LEU A 369 9.02 -19.29 7.49
CA LEU A 369 9.97 -19.13 6.39
C LEU A 369 10.96 -18.00 6.66
N MET A 370 10.50 -16.84 7.15
CA MET A 370 11.37 -15.74 7.52
C MET A 370 12.34 -16.14 8.63
N TRP A 371 11.85 -16.85 9.65
CA TRP A 371 12.69 -17.34 10.73
C TRP A 371 13.77 -18.31 10.23
N VAL A 372 13.43 -19.26 9.38
CA VAL A 372 14.37 -20.20 8.75
C VAL A 372 15.40 -19.44 7.91
N GLY A 373 14.96 -18.50 7.08
CA GLY A 373 15.84 -17.69 6.23
C GLY A 373 16.88 -16.92 7.02
N VAL A 374 16.44 -16.21 8.08
CA VAL A 374 17.33 -15.44 8.95
C VAL A 374 18.29 -16.37 9.72
N SER A 375 17.80 -17.49 10.26
CA SER A 375 18.63 -18.43 11.01
C SER A 375 19.74 -19.04 10.13
N ARG A 376 19.44 -19.40 8.88
CA ARG A 376 20.43 -19.90 7.91
C ARG A 376 21.45 -18.83 7.53
N ALA A 377 21.00 -17.59 7.29
CA ALA A 377 21.91 -16.50 6.94
C ALA A 377 22.90 -16.19 8.07
N ARG A 378 22.47 -16.25 9.33
CA ARG A 378 23.34 -16.05 10.51
C ARG A 378 24.39 -17.16 10.67
N ASN A 379 24.03 -18.41 10.39
CA ASN A 379 24.93 -19.56 10.52
C ASN A 379 25.95 -19.62 9.37
N SER A 380 25.72 -18.91 8.28
CA SER A 380 26.64 -18.85 7.14
C SER A 380 27.64 -17.70 7.19
N THR A 381 27.54 -16.81 8.18
CA THR A 381 28.56 -15.80 8.48
C THR A 381 29.58 -16.42 9.45
N PRO A 382 30.87 -16.63 9.04
CA PRO A 382 31.92 -17.03 9.98
C PRO A 382 32.06 -15.92 11.04
N THR A 383 32.03 -16.31 12.30
CA THR A 383 32.36 -15.47 13.47
C THR A 383 33.78 -14.92 13.41
#